data_4f097d41ba2a237f7f6bb9e335c985e4
#
_entry.id   4f097d41ba2a237f7f6bb9e335c985e4
#
_cell.length_a   1.000
_cell.length_b   1.000
_cell.length_c   1.000
_cell.angle_alpha   90.00
_cell.angle_beta   90.00
_cell.angle_gamma   90.00
#
_symmetry.space_group_name_H-M   'P 1'
#
loop_
_entity.id
_entity.type
_entity.pdbx_description
1 polymer ?
#
loop_
_entity_poly.entity_id
_entity_poly.type
_entity_poly.pdbx_seq_one_letter_code
_entity_poly.pdbx_strand_id
1 'polypeptide(L)'
;MKIVHTNTIEEVGISHNEDIKKKVFIDKGYIPQLMNFSFATFKPGQFVETHLHKTMYEVFYIQSGKAEFIINGEKYIVQKGDCITIEAMEPHSQSNPFKENATWIYFGIIIV
;
A
#
# COMPACT_ATOMS: atom_id res chain seq x y z
N MET A 1 -1.92 -24.19 -8.75
CA MET A 1 -0.99 -23.12 -9.21
C MET A 1 -1.81 -22.08 -9.95
N LYS A 2 -1.45 -20.79 -9.82
CA LYS A 2 -2.19 -19.70 -10.44
C LYS A 2 -1.22 -18.71 -11.06
N ILE A 3 -1.46 -18.32 -12.29
CA ILE A 3 -0.69 -17.28 -12.98
C ILE A 3 -1.62 -16.13 -13.27
N VAL A 4 -1.20 -14.92 -12.89
CA VAL A 4 -1.96 -13.70 -13.11
C VAL A 4 -1.16 -12.77 -14.02
N HIS A 5 -1.79 -12.30 -15.09
CA HIS A 5 -1.21 -11.30 -15.98
C HIS A 5 -1.65 -9.92 -15.48
N THR A 6 -0.76 -9.23 -14.79
CA THR A 6 -1.12 -8.01 -14.04
C THR A 6 -1.58 -6.86 -14.94
N ASN A 7 -1.16 -6.85 -16.20
CA ASN A 7 -1.60 -5.84 -17.16
C ASN A 7 -3.08 -5.99 -17.58
N THR A 8 -3.70 -7.13 -17.28
CA THR A 8 -5.12 -7.38 -17.59
C THR A 8 -6.04 -7.17 -16.39
N ILE A 9 -5.50 -6.88 -15.22
CA ILE A 9 -6.28 -6.67 -14.01
C ILE A 9 -6.89 -5.27 -14.03
N GLU A 10 -8.19 -5.19 -13.75
CA GLU A 10 -8.87 -3.90 -13.62
C GLU A 10 -8.44 -3.22 -12.33
N GLU A 11 -8.28 -1.89 -12.41
CA GLU A 11 -8.04 -1.07 -11.23
C GLU A 11 -9.32 -0.92 -10.41
N VAL A 12 -9.18 -0.97 -9.09
CA VAL A 12 -10.27 -0.72 -8.15
C VAL A 12 -9.83 0.31 -7.13
N GLY A 13 -10.78 0.96 -6.47
CA GLY A 13 -10.46 1.91 -5.40
C GLY A 13 -9.95 1.19 -4.16
N ILE A 14 -9.08 1.85 -3.42
CA ILE A 14 -8.65 1.33 -2.12
C ILE A 14 -9.71 1.62 -1.06
N SER A 15 -9.68 0.85 0.04
CA SER A 15 -10.73 0.94 1.06
C SER A 15 -10.82 2.30 1.76
N HIS A 16 -9.71 3.03 1.86
CA HIS A 16 -9.66 4.31 2.56
C HIS A 16 -9.90 5.52 1.64
N ASN A 17 -9.82 5.33 0.33
CA ASN A 17 -10.05 6.41 -0.64
C ASN A 17 -10.31 5.79 -2.02
N GLU A 18 -11.54 5.87 -2.50
CA GLU A 18 -11.94 5.27 -3.79
C GLU A 18 -11.23 5.89 -5.00
N ASP A 19 -10.75 7.13 -4.88
CA ASP A 19 -10.07 7.80 -5.97
C ASP A 19 -8.64 7.30 -6.18
N ILE A 20 -8.08 6.64 -5.17
CA ILE A 20 -6.78 6.01 -5.26
C ILE A 20 -6.97 4.59 -5.79
N LYS A 21 -6.28 4.26 -6.88
CA LYS A 21 -6.48 3.00 -7.58
C LYS A 21 -5.39 1.99 -7.28
N LYS A 22 -5.81 0.73 -7.23
CA LYS A 22 -4.92 -0.41 -7.07
C LYS A 22 -5.31 -1.53 -8.01
N LYS A 23 -4.34 -2.40 -8.28
CA LYS A 23 -4.58 -3.70 -8.90
C LYS A 23 -4.30 -4.77 -7.86
N VAL A 24 -5.25 -5.66 -7.62
CA VAL A 24 -5.09 -6.75 -6.67
C VAL A 24 -4.53 -7.96 -7.42
N PHE A 25 -3.31 -8.37 -7.07
CA PHE A 25 -2.65 -9.52 -7.69
C PHE A 25 -3.08 -10.83 -7.04
N ILE A 26 -3.18 -10.82 -5.72
CA ILE A 26 -3.63 -11.98 -4.94
C ILE A 26 -4.65 -11.48 -3.94
N ASP A 27 -5.87 -12.02 -4.03
CA ASP A 27 -6.95 -11.64 -3.11
C ASP A 27 -6.69 -12.14 -1.70
N LYS A 28 -7.22 -11.41 -0.74
CA LYS A 28 -7.14 -11.82 0.67
C LYS A 28 -7.76 -13.22 0.83
N GLY A 29 -7.10 -14.04 1.63
CA GLY A 29 -7.59 -15.37 1.95
C GLY A 29 -7.22 -16.44 0.95
N TYR A 30 -6.68 -16.11 -0.21
CA TYR A 30 -6.18 -17.12 -1.15
C TYR A 30 -4.97 -17.87 -0.56
N ILE A 31 -4.11 -17.13 0.09
CA ILE A 31 -3.01 -17.70 0.90
C ILE A 31 -3.33 -17.36 2.35
N PRO A 32 -3.32 -18.33 3.27
CA PRO A 32 -3.61 -18.06 4.67
C PRO A 32 -2.77 -16.89 5.21
N GLN A 33 -3.41 -15.98 5.93
CA GLN A 33 -2.82 -14.80 6.56
C GLN A 33 -2.40 -13.68 5.60
N LEU A 34 -2.32 -13.94 4.31
CA LEU A 34 -1.99 -12.89 3.34
C LEU A 34 -3.22 -12.04 3.03
N MET A 35 -3.05 -10.72 3.11
CA MET A 35 -4.08 -9.74 2.77
C MET A 35 -3.66 -8.96 1.54
N ASN A 36 -4.44 -9.12 0.47
CA ASN A 36 -4.40 -8.26 -0.73
C ASN A 36 -3.00 -7.88 -1.23
N PHE A 37 -2.30 -8.82 -1.83
CA PHE A 37 -1.05 -8.48 -2.51
C PHE A 37 -1.39 -7.63 -3.74
N SER A 38 -1.04 -6.34 -3.68
CA SER A 38 -1.57 -5.35 -4.61
C SER A 38 -0.49 -4.36 -5.09
N PHE A 39 -0.83 -3.69 -6.17
CA PHE A 39 -0.05 -2.60 -6.75
C PHE A 39 -0.91 -1.35 -6.73
N ALA A 40 -0.44 -0.29 -6.07
CA ALA A 40 -1.18 0.96 -5.95
C ALA A 40 -0.46 2.10 -6.67
N THR A 41 -1.24 3.04 -7.19
CA THR A 41 -0.75 4.29 -7.77
C THR A 41 -1.35 5.45 -6.99
N PHE A 42 -0.48 6.28 -6.43
CA PHE A 42 -0.86 7.54 -5.80
C PHE A 42 -0.46 8.68 -6.72
N LYS A 43 -1.45 9.38 -7.22
CA LYS A 43 -1.23 10.59 -8.03
C LYS A 43 -0.88 11.77 -7.14
N PRO A 44 -0.25 12.83 -7.68
CA PRO A 44 0.01 14.04 -6.91
C PRO A 44 -1.23 14.54 -6.15
N GLY A 45 -1.06 14.80 -4.86
CA GLY A 45 -2.12 15.28 -3.97
C GLY A 45 -2.98 14.21 -3.34
N GLN A 46 -2.88 12.96 -3.76
CA GLN A 46 -3.67 11.89 -3.14
C GLN A 46 -3.07 11.47 -1.80
N PHE A 47 -3.93 11.12 -0.87
CA PHE A 47 -3.52 10.73 0.48
C PHE A 47 -4.53 9.79 1.11
N VAL A 48 -4.06 9.04 2.09
CA VAL A 48 -4.88 8.20 2.97
C VAL A 48 -4.74 8.75 4.38
N GLU A 49 -5.86 8.93 5.06
CA GLU A 49 -5.87 9.44 6.43
C GLU A 49 -5.20 8.47 7.40
N THR A 50 -4.77 8.99 8.53
CA THR A 50 -4.14 8.18 9.58
C THR A 50 -5.09 7.09 10.05
N HIS A 51 -4.60 5.87 10.08
CA HIS A 51 -5.32 4.71 10.57
C HIS A 51 -4.32 3.70 11.12
N LEU A 52 -4.82 2.66 11.77
CA LEU A 52 -3.98 1.58 12.27
C LEU A 52 -4.69 0.25 12.09
N HIS A 53 -3.92 -0.81 12.03
CA HIS A 53 -4.41 -2.19 12.01
C HIS A 53 -4.01 -2.90 13.30
N LYS A 54 -4.98 -3.50 13.97
CA LYS A 54 -4.72 -4.13 15.28
C LYS A 54 -4.03 -5.47 15.18
N THR A 55 -4.28 -6.20 14.09
CA THR A 55 -3.83 -7.59 13.96
C THR A 55 -3.17 -7.84 12.60
N MET A 56 -2.57 -6.83 12.01
CA MET A 56 -1.96 -6.96 10.70
C MET A 56 -0.68 -6.14 10.59
N TYR A 57 0.35 -6.75 10.03
CA TYR A 57 1.54 -6.04 9.55
C TYR A 57 1.32 -5.70 8.10
N GLU A 58 1.82 -4.55 7.66
CA GLU A 58 1.83 -4.19 6.25
C GLU A 58 3.25 -3.98 5.74
N VAL A 59 3.49 -4.41 4.51
CA VAL A 59 4.77 -4.24 3.84
C VAL A 59 4.53 -3.47 2.54
N PHE A 60 5.32 -2.42 2.32
CA PHE A 60 5.26 -1.58 1.12
C PHE A 60 6.64 -1.58 0.47
N TYR A 61 6.68 -1.85 -0.82
CA TYR A 61 7.89 -1.69 -1.61
C TYR A 61 7.66 -0.61 -2.66
N ILE A 62 8.41 0.49 -2.59
CA ILE A 62 8.25 1.62 -3.49
C ILE A 62 8.91 1.29 -4.82
N GLN A 63 8.11 1.22 -5.87
CA GLN A 63 8.57 0.85 -7.20
C GLN A 63 8.95 2.06 -8.03
N SER A 64 8.24 3.19 -7.88
CA SER A 64 8.54 4.43 -8.60
C SER A 64 8.06 5.63 -7.83
N GLY A 65 8.69 6.78 -8.10
CA GLY A 65 8.32 8.05 -7.51
C GLY A 65 8.75 8.19 -6.06
N LYS A 66 8.15 9.18 -5.40
CA LYS A 66 8.37 9.48 -3.98
C LYS A 66 7.03 9.59 -3.28
N ALA A 67 7.02 9.28 -2.01
CA ALA A 67 5.84 9.44 -1.18
C ALA A 67 6.24 9.84 0.23
N GLU A 68 5.26 10.33 0.98
CA GLU A 68 5.43 10.69 2.38
C GLU A 68 4.63 9.70 3.21
N PHE A 69 5.32 8.99 4.09
CA PHE A 69 4.69 8.12 5.08
C PHE A 69 4.85 8.77 6.44
N ILE A 70 3.76 8.88 7.18
CA ILE A 70 3.79 9.33 8.57
C ILE A 70 3.47 8.12 9.43
N ILE A 71 4.42 7.71 10.27
CA ILE A 71 4.30 6.51 11.09
C ILE A 71 4.58 6.91 12.54
N ASN A 72 3.64 6.63 13.44
CA ASN A 72 3.74 7.03 14.85
C ASN A 72 4.02 8.53 15.00
N GLY A 73 3.43 9.36 14.13
CA GLY A 73 3.60 10.81 14.17
C GLY A 73 4.88 11.33 13.52
N GLU A 74 5.77 10.47 13.07
CA GLU A 74 7.01 10.89 12.41
C GLU A 74 6.90 10.77 10.89
N LYS A 75 7.45 11.77 10.19
CA LYS A 75 7.41 11.87 8.75
C LYS A 75 8.63 11.22 8.12
N TYR A 76 8.38 10.39 7.12
CA TYR A 76 9.43 9.74 6.33
C TYR A 76 9.17 9.99 4.85
N ILE A 77 10.18 10.46 4.14
CA ILE A 77 10.12 10.53 2.67
C ILE A 77 10.71 9.23 2.15
N VAL A 78 9.92 8.49 1.41
CA VAL A 78 10.32 7.23 0.81
C VAL A 78 10.36 7.35 -0.71
N GLN A 79 11.18 6.55 -1.36
CA GLN A 79 11.36 6.61 -2.80
C GLN A 79 11.66 5.24 -3.37
N LYS A 80 11.75 5.17 -4.69
CA LYS A 80 12.06 3.93 -5.41
C LYS A 80 13.15 3.13 -4.72
N GLY A 81 12.87 1.86 -4.45
CA GLY A 81 13.79 0.94 -3.81
C GLY A 81 13.63 0.83 -2.29
N ASP A 82 12.83 1.70 -1.67
CA ASP A 82 12.60 1.61 -0.23
C ASP A 82 11.54 0.56 0.09
N CYS A 83 11.77 -0.17 1.16
CA CYS A 83 10.83 -1.14 1.69
C CYS A 83 10.43 -0.73 3.10
N ILE A 84 9.14 -0.56 3.35
CA ILE A 84 8.61 -0.11 4.63
C ILE A 84 7.79 -1.24 5.23
N THR A 85 8.07 -1.59 6.48
CA THR A 85 7.24 -2.49 7.26
C THR A 85 6.55 -1.70 8.35
N ILE A 86 5.23 -1.74 8.37
CA ILE A 86 4.41 -1.11 9.41
C ILE A 86 3.87 -2.22 10.28
N GLU A 87 4.17 -2.15 11.58
CA GLU A 87 3.75 -3.17 12.53
C GLU A 87 2.31 -2.96 12.95
N ALA A 88 1.70 -4.01 13.48
CA ALA A 88 0.37 -3.89 14.07
C ALA A 88 0.37 -2.80 15.14
N MET A 89 -0.74 -2.07 15.25
CA MET A 89 -0.95 -0.99 16.22
C MET A 89 -0.17 0.30 15.96
N GLU A 90 0.60 0.38 14.89
CA GLU A 90 1.28 1.63 14.53
C GLU A 90 0.36 2.52 13.69
N PRO A 91 -0.04 3.70 14.21
CA PRO A 91 -0.80 4.67 13.40
C PRO A 91 0.04 5.14 12.22
N HIS A 92 -0.57 5.17 11.04
CA HIS A 92 0.16 5.56 9.84
C HIS A 92 -0.75 6.19 8.80
N SER A 93 -0.13 6.97 7.92
CA SER A 93 -0.77 7.53 6.73
C SER A 93 0.23 7.57 5.58
N GLN A 94 -0.29 7.61 4.37
CA GLN A 94 0.51 7.74 3.16
C GLN A 94 -0.03 8.88 2.31
N SER A 95 0.86 9.62 1.66
CA SER A 95 0.46 10.67 0.75
C SER A 95 1.50 10.87 -0.36
N ASN A 96 1.06 11.51 -1.43
CA ASN A 96 1.95 11.95 -2.50
C ASN A 96 1.88 13.47 -2.63
N PRO A 97 2.70 14.23 -1.89
CA PRO A 97 2.75 15.69 -2.03
C PRO A 97 3.68 16.14 -3.16
N PHE A 98 4.19 15.23 -3.96
CA PHE A 98 5.13 15.53 -5.03
C PHE A 98 4.43 15.66 -6.38
N LYS A 99 5.21 15.95 -7.43
CA LYS A 99 4.66 16.28 -8.76
C LYS A 99 4.45 15.06 -9.67
N GLU A 100 5.07 13.94 -9.34
CA GLU A 100 4.98 12.72 -10.14
C GLU A 100 4.20 11.65 -9.40
N ASN A 101 3.66 10.68 -10.15
CA ASN A 101 3.00 9.54 -9.55
C ASN A 101 3.98 8.72 -8.71
N ALA A 102 3.49 8.18 -7.62
CA ALA A 102 4.22 7.20 -6.82
C ALA A 102 3.50 5.87 -6.93
N THR A 103 4.27 4.80 -7.09
CA THR A 103 3.70 3.45 -7.16
C THR A 103 4.39 2.53 -6.19
N TRP A 104 3.62 1.61 -5.61
CA TRP A 104 4.19 0.59 -4.73
C TRP A 104 3.42 -0.71 -4.78
N ILE A 105 4.14 -1.77 -4.48
CA ILE A 105 3.59 -3.09 -4.25
C ILE A 105 3.43 -3.22 -2.75
N TYR A 106 2.29 -3.74 -2.29
CA TYR A 106 2.08 -3.88 -0.86
C TYR A 106 1.18 -5.05 -0.54
N PHE A 107 1.31 -5.54 0.68
CA PHE A 107 0.49 -6.61 1.21
C PHE A 107 0.42 -6.53 2.72
N GLY A 108 -0.57 -7.18 3.29
CA GLY A 108 -0.70 -7.33 4.73
C GLY A 108 -0.54 -8.78 5.14
N ILE A 109 -0.04 -8.99 6.35
CA ILE A 109 0.03 -10.31 6.99
C ILE A 109 -0.72 -10.24 8.31
N ILE A 110 -1.75 -11.06 8.43
CA ILE A 110 -2.54 -11.14 9.67
C ILE A 110 -1.75 -11.92 10.73
N ILE A 111 -1.69 -11.33 11.89
CA ILE A 111 -1.13 -11.98 13.08
C ILE A 111 -2.29 -12.37 14.00
N VAL A 112 -2.43 -13.61 14.29
CA VAL A 112 -3.47 -14.13 15.18
C VAL A 112 -2.87 -14.96 16.29
#